data_78039aa144024daca7449c83b360943c
#
_entry.id   78039aa144024daca7449c83b360943c
#
_cell.length_a   1.000
_cell.length_b   1.000
_cell.length_c   1.000
_cell.angle_alpha   90.00
_cell.angle_beta   90.00
_cell.angle_gamma   90.00
#
_symmetry.space_group_name_H-M   'P 1'
#
loop_
_entity.id
_entity.type
_entity.pdbx_description
1 polymer ?
#
loop_
_entity_poly.entity_id
_entity_poly.type
_entity_poly.pdbx_seq_one_letter_code
_entity_poly.pdbx_strand_id
1 'polypeptide(L)'
;MSAVIKTSDIYIRPMVEQDVTSIISIEKNAYDFPWGQTIFQDCLRSGYSSWVIENNQTLIGYGVMLITSDESHILNLCVHPDHQSMGIGKQLLEHFLGLAERHNIQRVFLEVRPTNFKAISLYTGMGFNEIGKRRDYYPTKIGREDALILAKTLLKEDL
;
A
#
# COMPACT_ATOMS: atom_id res chain seq x y z
N MET A 1 -29.79 4.91 -22.34
CA MET A 1 -28.63 5.72 -21.98
C MET A 1 -27.61 4.85 -21.30
N SER A 2 -26.48 4.68 -21.91
CA SER A 2 -25.43 3.88 -21.32
C SER A 2 -24.83 4.62 -20.13
N ALA A 3 -24.78 3.97 -18.97
CA ALA A 3 -24.00 4.44 -17.87
C ALA A 3 -22.53 4.36 -18.29
N VAL A 4 -21.95 5.48 -18.65
CA VAL A 4 -20.52 5.55 -18.87
C VAL A 4 -19.88 5.41 -17.50
N ILE A 5 -19.16 4.32 -17.28
CA ILE A 5 -18.31 4.19 -16.10
C ILE A 5 -17.24 5.27 -16.24
N LYS A 6 -17.39 6.30 -15.43
CA LYS A 6 -16.43 7.38 -15.45
C LYS A 6 -15.21 6.96 -14.65
N THR A 7 -14.18 6.44 -15.34
CA THR A 7 -12.85 6.24 -14.76
C THR A 7 -12.26 7.54 -14.23
N SER A 8 -12.77 8.69 -14.73
CA SER A 8 -12.38 10.03 -14.29
C SER A 8 -12.77 10.37 -12.84
N ASP A 9 -13.62 9.56 -12.21
CA ASP A 9 -14.03 9.76 -10.82
C ASP A 9 -13.00 9.21 -9.82
N ILE A 10 -12.09 8.37 -10.28
CA ILE A 10 -10.99 7.83 -9.47
C ILE A 10 -9.83 8.81 -9.50
N TYR A 11 -9.36 9.19 -8.32
CA TYR A 11 -8.37 10.25 -8.19
C TYR A 11 -7.35 9.89 -7.11
N ILE A 12 -6.07 9.93 -7.45
CA ILE A 12 -4.97 9.69 -6.52
C ILE A 12 -4.30 11.03 -6.23
N ARG A 13 -4.15 11.36 -4.96
CA ARG A 13 -3.52 12.60 -4.53
C ARG A 13 -2.68 12.41 -3.28
N PRO A 14 -1.77 13.34 -2.96
CA PRO A 14 -1.01 13.27 -1.70
C PRO A 14 -1.94 13.27 -0.49
N MET A 15 -1.56 12.47 0.50
CA MET A 15 -2.23 12.42 1.80
C MET A 15 -1.92 13.71 2.57
N VAL A 16 -2.91 14.27 3.23
CA VAL A 16 -2.76 15.42 4.13
C VAL A 16 -3.30 15.08 5.52
N GLU A 17 -2.98 15.92 6.49
CA GLU A 17 -3.37 15.70 7.90
C GLU A 17 -4.88 15.49 8.05
N GLN A 18 -5.69 16.22 7.29
CA GLN A 18 -7.15 16.13 7.35
C GLN A 18 -7.68 14.76 6.92
N ASP A 19 -6.89 13.97 6.20
CA ASP A 19 -7.28 12.64 5.75
C ASP A 19 -7.20 11.59 6.85
N VAL A 20 -6.41 11.85 7.89
CA VAL A 20 -6.05 10.83 8.89
C VAL A 20 -7.29 10.25 9.58
N THR A 21 -8.29 11.05 9.87
CA THR A 21 -9.54 10.57 10.50
C THR A 21 -10.24 9.51 9.63
N SER A 22 -10.38 9.77 8.34
CA SER A 22 -11.00 8.82 7.40
C SER A 22 -10.13 7.58 7.21
N ILE A 23 -8.82 7.77 7.14
CA ILE A 23 -7.86 6.67 7.02
C ILE A 23 -7.96 5.72 8.21
N ILE A 24 -8.02 6.23 9.42
CA ILE A 24 -8.12 5.41 10.63
C ILE A 24 -9.41 4.59 10.63
N SER A 25 -10.51 5.16 10.17
CA SER A 25 -11.77 4.43 10.04
C SER A 25 -11.61 3.23 9.10
N ILE A 26 -10.96 3.42 7.95
CA ILE A 26 -10.70 2.33 7.00
C ILE A 26 -9.75 1.29 7.61
N GLU A 27 -8.68 1.75 8.24
CA GLU A 27 -7.66 0.91 8.85
C GLU A 27 -8.28 -0.02 9.90
N LYS A 28 -9.12 0.51 10.77
CA LYS A 28 -9.84 -0.26 11.81
C LYS A 28 -10.79 -1.30 11.23
N ASN A 29 -11.43 -0.99 10.11
CA ASN A 29 -12.34 -1.93 9.45
C ASN A 29 -11.62 -3.01 8.65
N ALA A 30 -10.39 -2.72 8.22
CA ALA A 30 -9.63 -3.63 7.37
C ALA A 30 -8.73 -4.59 8.17
N TYR A 31 -8.28 -4.19 9.36
CA TYR A 31 -7.25 -4.93 10.12
C TYR A 31 -7.65 -5.14 11.58
N ASP A 32 -7.28 -6.31 12.10
CA ASP A 32 -7.44 -6.62 13.53
C ASP A 32 -6.48 -5.83 14.41
N PHE A 33 -5.30 -5.48 13.87
CA PHE A 33 -4.25 -4.74 14.57
C PHE A 33 -3.88 -3.49 13.76
N PRO A 34 -4.76 -2.49 13.75
CA PRO A 34 -4.59 -1.31 12.90
C PRO A 34 -3.49 -0.39 13.40
N TRP A 35 -2.90 0.38 12.47
CA TRP A 35 -2.10 1.54 12.84
C TRP A 35 -2.99 2.59 13.50
N GLY A 36 -2.43 3.31 14.46
CA GLY A 36 -3.10 4.44 15.10
C GLY A 36 -2.81 5.76 14.41
N GLN A 37 -3.50 6.78 14.88
CA GLN A 37 -3.37 8.15 14.37
C GLN A 37 -1.93 8.66 14.40
N THR A 38 -1.22 8.40 15.49
CA THR A 38 0.16 8.87 15.67
C THR A 38 1.10 8.35 14.59
N ILE A 39 0.94 7.08 14.19
CA ILE A 39 1.79 6.47 13.16
C ILE A 39 1.61 7.19 11.82
N PHE A 40 0.36 7.45 11.41
CA PHE A 40 0.10 8.17 10.16
C PHE A 40 0.61 9.61 10.22
N GLN A 41 0.42 10.28 11.33
CA GLN A 41 0.94 11.64 11.52
C GLN A 41 2.46 11.68 11.46
N ASP A 42 3.13 10.71 12.06
CA ASP A 42 4.59 10.60 12.02
C ASP A 42 5.10 10.36 10.59
N CYS A 43 4.40 9.52 9.81
CA CYS A 43 4.75 9.30 8.41
C CYS A 43 4.67 10.60 7.60
N LEU A 44 3.63 11.40 7.82
CA LEU A 44 3.48 12.70 7.14
C LEU A 44 4.57 13.68 7.54
N ARG A 45 4.88 13.78 8.84
CA ARG A 45 5.92 14.67 9.33
C ARG A 45 7.31 14.28 8.85
N SER A 46 7.56 12.97 8.75
CA SER A 46 8.85 12.44 8.29
C SER A 46 9.04 12.54 6.77
N GLY A 47 8.02 13.01 6.05
CA GLY A 47 8.10 13.15 4.61
C GLY A 47 8.01 11.84 3.84
N TYR A 48 7.47 10.78 4.43
CA TYR A 48 7.24 9.54 3.71
C TYR A 48 6.25 9.77 2.58
N SER A 49 6.43 9.04 1.47
CA SER A 49 5.55 9.16 0.31
C SER A 49 4.18 8.56 0.65
N SER A 50 3.22 9.41 0.97
CA SER A 50 1.91 9.03 1.49
C SER A 50 0.82 9.53 0.56
N TRP A 51 -0.08 8.64 0.13
CA TRP A 51 -1.07 8.93 -0.90
C TRP A 51 -2.42 8.35 -0.53
N VAL A 52 -3.46 9.01 -1.02
CA VAL A 52 -4.85 8.53 -0.90
C VAL A 52 -5.46 8.37 -2.28
N ILE A 53 -6.45 7.48 -2.38
CA ILE A 53 -7.24 7.31 -3.59
C ILE A 53 -8.71 7.57 -3.24
N GLU A 54 -9.36 8.35 -4.09
CA GLU A 54 -10.75 8.76 -3.91
C GLU A 54 -11.60 8.27 -5.07
N ASN A 55 -12.87 8.04 -4.79
CA ASN A 55 -13.90 7.84 -5.79
C ASN A 55 -15.01 8.85 -5.48
N ASN A 56 -15.28 9.79 -6.41
CA ASN A 56 -16.26 10.86 -6.21
C ASN A 56 -16.05 11.61 -4.88
N GLN A 57 -14.79 11.99 -4.61
CA GLN A 57 -14.40 12.72 -3.39
C GLN A 57 -14.52 11.92 -2.08
N THR A 58 -14.87 10.64 -2.17
CA THR A 58 -14.86 9.73 -1.02
C THR A 58 -13.54 8.97 -0.99
N LEU A 59 -12.81 9.07 0.12
CA LEU A 59 -11.56 8.36 0.30
C LEU A 59 -11.84 6.87 0.44
N ILE A 60 -11.25 6.05 -0.45
CA ILE A 60 -11.50 4.60 -0.51
C ILE A 60 -10.23 3.77 -0.32
N GLY A 61 -9.07 4.40 -0.27
CA GLY A 61 -7.83 3.68 -0.04
C GLY A 61 -6.67 4.64 0.19
N TYR A 62 -5.54 4.08 0.59
CA TYR A 62 -4.34 4.86 0.90
C TYR A 62 -3.12 3.96 0.94
N GLY A 63 -1.96 4.58 0.93
CA GLY A 63 -0.71 3.87 1.10
C GLY A 63 0.40 4.80 1.55
N VAL A 64 1.44 4.19 2.11
CA VAL A 64 2.63 4.87 2.60
C VAL A 64 3.86 4.11 2.12
N MET A 65 4.82 4.83 1.55
CA MET A 65 6.07 4.26 1.07
C MET A 65 7.25 5.09 1.60
N LEU A 66 8.24 4.41 2.14
CA LEU A 66 9.52 5.01 2.51
C LEU A 66 10.47 4.89 1.33
N ILE A 67 11.07 5.99 0.92
CA ILE A 67 12.05 6.02 -0.16
C ILE A 67 13.42 6.35 0.44
N THR A 68 14.41 5.49 0.18
CA THR A 68 15.80 5.72 0.52
C THR A 68 16.59 6.02 -0.76
N SER A 69 17.92 5.90 -0.74
CA SER A 69 18.73 6.28 -1.92
C SER A 69 18.51 5.39 -3.14
N ASP A 70 18.37 4.09 -2.94
CA ASP A 70 18.27 3.09 -4.03
C ASP A 70 17.16 2.06 -3.80
N GLU A 71 16.51 2.09 -2.64
CA GLU A 71 15.46 1.14 -2.28
C GLU A 71 14.23 1.88 -1.76
N SER A 72 13.07 1.26 -1.89
CA SER A 72 11.86 1.76 -1.26
C SER A 72 11.13 0.64 -0.55
N HIS A 73 10.31 1.01 0.42
CA HIS A 73 9.59 0.07 1.25
C HIS A 73 8.14 0.53 1.35
N ILE A 74 7.23 -0.29 0.85
CA ILE A 74 5.79 -0.03 1.02
C ILE A 74 5.44 -0.47 2.43
N LEU A 75 5.10 0.51 3.27
CA LEU A 75 4.81 0.28 4.69
C LEU A 75 3.35 -0.04 4.94
N ASN A 76 2.47 0.47 4.11
CA ASN A 76 1.04 0.24 4.21
C ASN A 76 0.40 0.45 2.83
N LEU A 77 -0.52 -0.41 2.47
CA LEU A 77 -1.34 -0.30 1.27
C LEU A 77 -2.69 -0.89 1.61
N CYS A 78 -3.72 -0.08 1.63
CA CYS A 78 -5.04 -0.50 2.08
C CYS A 78 -6.14 0.05 1.19
N VAL A 79 -7.13 -0.79 0.89
CA VAL A 79 -8.36 -0.40 0.21
C VAL A 79 -9.52 -0.70 1.15
N HIS A 80 -10.46 0.24 1.23
CA HIS A 80 -11.69 0.07 2.00
C HIS A 80 -12.33 -1.28 1.64
N PRO A 81 -12.75 -2.09 2.64
CA PRO A 81 -13.31 -3.42 2.36
C PRO A 81 -14.44 -3.45 1.33
N ASP A 82 -15.29 -2.42 1.29
CA ASP A 82 -16.39 -2.33 0.35
C ASP A 82 -15.94 -2.04 -1.10
N HIS A 83 -14.69 -1.66 -1.28
CA HIS A 83 -14.13 -1.29 -2.59
C HIS A 83 -13.01 -2.23 -3.04
N GLN A 84 -12.79 -3.32 -2.33
CA GLN A 84 -11.80 -4.32 -2.72
C GLN A 84 -12.27 -5.11 -3.94
N SER A 85 -11.32 -5.72 -4.67
CA SER A 85 -11.56 -6.52 -5.87
C SER A 85 -12.12 -5.71 -7.06
N MET A 86 -11.95 -4.39 -7.05
CA MET A 86 -12.35 -3.48 -8.13
C MET A 86 -11.14 -2.87 -8.86
N GLY A 87 -9.95 -3.40 -8.63
CA GLY A 87 -8.72 -2.87 -9.24
C GLY A 87 -8.14 -1.64 -8.56
N ILE A 88 -8.69 -1.22 -7.43
CA ILE A 88 -8.23 -0.03 -6.70
C ILE A 88 -6.83 -0.24 -6.10
N GLY A 89 -6.60 -1.39 -5.49
CA GLY A 89 -5.28 -1.74 -4.94
C GLY A 89 -4.21 -1.78 -6.01
N LYS A 90 -4.55 -2.31 -7.19
CA LYS A 90 -3.64 -2.34 -8.33
C LYS A 90 -3.28 -0.94 -8.81
N GLN A 91 -4.27 -0.04 -8.93
CA GLN A 91 -4.04 1.35 -9.34
C GLN A 91 -3.12 2.07 -8.36
N LEU A 92 -3.36 1.88 -7.06
CA LEU A 92 -2.55 2.50 -6.02
C LEU A 92 -1.12 1.95 -6.03
N LEU A 93 -0.97 0.62 -6.18
CA LEU A 93 0.35 -0.01 -6.30
C LEU A 93 1.10 0.46 -7.53
N GLU A 94 0.43 0.57 -8.68
CA GLU A 94 1.02 1.10 -9.91
C GLU A 94 1.53 2.53 -9.70
N HIS A 95 0.79 3.33 -8.95
CA HIS A 95 1.21 4.70 -8.62
C HIS A 95 2.52 4.70 -7.81
N PHE A 96 2.62 3.86 -6.78
CA PHE A 96 3.84 3.75 -5.98
C PHE A 96 5.03 3.23 -6.79
N LEU A 97 4.80 2.25 -7.65
CA LEU A 97 5.86 1.72 -8.51
C LEU A 97 6.34 2.78 -9.50
N GLY A 98 5.43 3.58 -10.04
CA GLY A 98 5.78 4.71 -10.91
C GLY A 98 6.61 5.76 -10.18
N LEU A 99 6.27 6.07 -8.92
CA LEU A 99 7.08 6.98 -8.10
C LEU A 99 8.48 6.43 -7.87
N ALA A 100 8.59 5.14 -7.55
CA ALA A 100 9.86 4.48 -7.33
C ALA A 100 10.74 4.54 -8.60
N GLU A 101 10.14 4.28 -9.76
CA GLU A 101 10.86 4.38 -11.04
C GLU A 101 11.40 5.79 -11.28
N ARG A 102 10.60 6.82 -11.01
CA ARG A 102 11.02 8.23 -11.18
C ARG A 102 12.14 8.64 -10.24
N HIS A 103 12.26 7.95 -9.10
CA HIS A 103 13.34 8.18 -8.13
C HIS A 103 14.55 7.26 -8.36
N ASN A 104 14.58 6.52 -9.47
CA ASN A 104 15.64 5.58 -9.80
C ASN A 104 15.85 4.51 -8.73
N ILE A 105 14.76 4.08 -8.11
CA ILE A 105 14.78 3.03 -7.10
C ILE A 105 15.07 1.69 -7.80
N GLN A 106 16.01 0.92 -7.26
CA GLN A 106 16.37 -0.39 -7.81
C GLN A 106 15.39 -1.47 -7.41
N ARG A 107 14.92 -1.42 -6.16
CA ARG A 107 14.10 -2.49 -5.61
C ARG A 107 13.09 -1.96 -4.62
N VAL A 108 11.86 -2.48 -4.71
CA VAL A 108 10.76 -2.16 -3.80
C VAL A 108 10.47 -3.38 -2.95
N PHE A 109 10.40 -3.18 -1.63
CA PHE A 109 10.09 -4.24 -0.66
C PHE A 109 8.77 -3.99 0.02
N LEU A 110 8.19 -5.06 0.56
CA LEU A 110 7.09 -4.99 1.50
C LEU A 110 7.05 -6.25 2.36
N GLU A 111 6.38 -6.16 3.50
CA GLU A 111 6.04 -7.31 4.32
C GLU A 111 4.53 -7.54 4.23
N VAL A 112 4.13 -8.81 4.25
CA VAL A 112 2.73 -9.20 4.20
C VAL A 112 2.49 -10.43 5.07
N ARG A 113 1.31 -10.49 5.72
CA ARG A 113 0.90 -11.67 6.47
C ARG A 113 0.71 -12.85 5.51
N PRO A 114 1.21 -14.06 5.85
CA PRO A 114 1.01 -15.24 4.99
C PRO A 114 -0.46 -15.56 4.76
N THR A 115 -1.34 -15.15 5.67
CA THR A 115 -2.78 -15.37 5.57
C THR A 115 -3.52 -14.34 4.72
N ASN A 116 -2.85 -13.26 4.33
CA ASN A 116 -3.44 -12.23 3.48
C ASN A 116 -3.34 -12.61 2.01
N PHE A 117 -4.15 -13.59 1.59
CA PHE A 117 -4.09 -14.15 0.23
C PHE A 117 -4.39 -13.13 -0.86
N LYS A 118 -5.32 -12.20 -0.60
CA LYS A 118 -5.67 -11.16 -1.58
C LYS A 118 -4.50 -10.23 -1.86
N ALA A 119 -3.81 -9.80 -0.82
CA ALA A 119 -2.64 -8.93 -0.96
C ALA A 119 -1.50 -9.68 -1.66
N ILE A 120 -1.20 -10.91 -1.26
CA ILE A 120 -0.16 -11.73 -1.89
C ILE A 120 -0.46 -11.90 -3.38
N SER A 121 -1.70 -12.19 -3.73
CA SER A 121 -2.10 -12.34 -5.13
C SER A 121 -1.89 -11.05 -5.93
N LEU A 122 -2.24 -9.91 -5.35
CA LEU A 122 -2.01 -8.60 -5.96
C LEU A 122 -0.52 -8.38 -6.22
N TYR A 123 0.30 -8.54 -5.19
CA TYR A 123 1.73 -8.28 -5.29
C TYR A 123 2.43 -9.23 -6.26
N THR A 124 2.15 -10.53 -6.18
CA THR A 124 2.77 -11.51 -7.09
C THR A 124 2.32 -11.28 -8.53
N GLY A 125 1.06 -10.91 -8.74
CA GLY A 125 0.55 -10.53 -10.06
C GLY A 125 1.21 -9.28 -10.64
N MET A 126 1.77 -8.43 -9.78
CA MET A 126 2.48 -7.21 -10.17
C MET A 126 4.00 -7.39 -10.23
N GLY A 127 4.48 -8.62 -10.12
CA GLY A 127 5.90 -8.94 -10.31
C GLY A 127 6.73 -9.01 -9.04
N PHE A 128 6.11 -8.98 -7.86
CA PHE A 128 6.83 -9.20 -6.60
C PHE A 128 7.11 -10.69 -6.40
N ASN A 129 8.24 -10.99 -5.81
CA ASN A 129 8.65 -12.35 -5.45
C ASN A 129 9.01 -12.43 -3.97
N GLU A 130 8.75 -13.59 -3.36
CA GLU A 130 9.16 -13.83 -1.99
C GLU A 130 10.67 -13.95 -1.92
N ILE A 131 11.30 -13.18 -1.03
CA ILE A 131 12.76 -13.20 -0.83
C ILE A 131 13.15 -13.62 0.58
N GLY A 132 12.22 -13.72 1.50
CA GLY A 132 12.51 -14.09 2.88
C GLY A 132 11.30 -14.03 3.78
N LYS A 133 11.56 -14.20 5.07
CA LYS A 133 10.55 -14.15 6.12
C LYS A 133 11.11 -13.42 7.33
N ARG A 134 10.22 -12.73 8.06
CA ARG A 134 10.51 -12.24 9.42
C ARG A 134 9.70 -13.07 10.40
N ARG A 135 10.39 -13.76 11.30
CA ARG A 135 9.71 -14.61 12.28
C ARG A 135 8.98 -13.77 13.31
N ASP A 136 7.79 -14.26 13.70
CA ASP A 136 6.98 -13.69 14.78
C ASP A 136 6.81 -12.16 14.66
N TYR A 137 6.59 -11.69 13.44
CA TYR A 137 6.57 -10.26 13.14
C TYR A 137 5.21 -9.62 13.47
N TYR A 138 4.12 -10.29 13.10
CA TYR A 138 2.77 -9.75 13.27
C TYR A 138 2.07 -10.33 14.50
N PRO A 139 1.36 -9.47 15.25
CA PRO A 139 0.49 -9.99 16.32
C PRO A 139 -0.72 -10.70 15.73
N THR A 140 -1.20 -11.73 16.43
CA THR A 140 -2.45 -12.42 16.15
C THR A 140 -3.25 -12.55 17.44
N LYS A 141 -4.51 -13.01 17.34
CA LYS A 141 -5.36 -13.18 18.51
C LYS A 141 -4.85 -14.27 19.46
N ILE A 142 -4.03 -15.19 18.95
CA ILE A 142 -3.53 -16.35 19.71
C ILE A 142 -2.00 -16.39 19.82
N GLY A 143 -1.32 -15.33 19.41
CA GLY A 143 0.14 -15.28 19.46
C GLY A 143 0.69 -14.36 18.39
N ARG A 144 1.59 -14.89 17.58
CA ARG A 144 2.24 -14.13 16.51
C ARG A 144 2.35 -14.98 15.26
N GLU A 145 2.43 -14.31 14.10
CA GLU A 145 2.71 -14.98 12.84
C GLU A 145 3.87 -14.30 12.12
N ASP A 146 4.49 -15.03 11.21
CA ASP A 146 5.61 -14.51 10.42
C ASP A 146 5.11 -13.47 9.41
N ALA A 147 6.03 -12.66 8.91
CA ALA A 147 5.81 -11.87 7.72
C ALA A 147 6.54 -12.51 6.55
N LEU A 148 5.90 -12.54 5.38
CA LEU A 148 6.59 -12.80 4.12
C LEU A 148 7.22 -11.48 3.67
N ILE A 149 8.47 -11.53 3.22
CA ILE A 149 9.13 -10.39 2.61
C ILE A 149 9.07 -10.57 1.10
N LEU A 150 8.42 -9.63 0.44
CA LEU A 150 8.31 -9.62 -1.02
C LEU A 150 9.12 -8.46 -1.58
N ALA A 151 9.71 -8.66 -2.76
CA ALA A 151 10.45 -7.62 -3.44
C ALA A 151 10.22 -7.66 -4.95
N LYS A 152 10.29 -6.47 -5.55
CA LYS A 152 10.28 -6.30 -7.00
C LYS A 152 11.49 -5.49 -7.42
N THR A 153 12.25 -6.00 -8.37
CA THR A 153 13.38 -5.28 -8.98
C THR A 153 12.85 -4.43 -10.12
N LEU A 154 13.15 -3.12 -10.09
CA LEU A 154 12.69 -2.15 -11.08
C LEU A 154 13.74 -1.82 -12.13
N LEU A 155 15.01 -1.68 -11.72
CA LEU A 155 16.06 -1.36 -12.65
C LEU A 155 16.55 -2.63 -13.32
N LYS A 156 16.47 -2.65 -14.64
CA LYS A 156 17.13 -3.68 -15.44
C LYS A 156 18.58 -3.30 -15.53
N GLU A 157 19.46 -4.28 -15.30
CA GLU A 157 20.88 -4.08 -15.60
C GLU A 157 21.01 -3.76 -17.08
N ASP A 158 21.70 -2.68 -17.38
CA ASP A 158 22.10 -2.38 -18.75
C ASP A 158 23.12 -3.43 -19.20
N LEU A 159 22.74 -4.18 -20.17
CA LEU A 159 23.62 -5.14 -20.81
C LEU A 159 24.58 -4.45 -21.76
#